data_74508f1b09c8f5461e8349d0a0604d8b
#
_entry.id   74508f1b09c8f5461e8349d0a0604d8b
#
_cell.length_a   1.000
_cell.length_b   1.000
_cell.length_c   1.000
_cell.angle_alpha   90.00
_cell.angle_beta   90.00
_cell.angle_gamma   90.00
#
_symmetry.space_group_name_H-M   'P 1'
#
loop_
_entity.id
_entity.type
_entity.pdbx_description
1 polymer ?
#
loop_
_entity_poly.entity_id
_entity_poly.type
_entity_poly.pdbx_seq_one_letter_code
_entity_poly.pdbx_strand_id
1 'polypeptide(L)'
;MSAKQSSNKIFMVEPREFYSNPQTEGSNHYQMKSANDEKQLILDKALIEFHNFKNNLEKNGVEILCLKGIEGCPDHIFPNWFTTFEDKTMQIFPMNAENRRKEKTPEMINKLCEIYKIQNDFSYLELEDIFLESTSSMVFDRVNRIVYATPSPRTNKQFLNEWCEKNEYDLCSFKTVSHTGSDIYHTDVLMYVGTEIIGISFDVIDEKDRDRVKKKVSLNHKVLEITADQILDFCGNSLEVEGESGNLMLAMSSRAYSALDTEQKDILLKHYKKIIHSDLTTIEKYGGGSARCMLSELF
;
A
#
# COMPACT_ATOMS: atom_id res chain seq x y z
N MET A 1 -11.84 6.35 -22.70
CA MET A 1 -10.44 6.64 -22.36
C MET A 1 -9.81 5.32 -21.92
N SER A 2 -8.53 5.08 -22.20
CA SER A 2 -7.85 3.89 -21.65
C SER A 2 -7.70 4.05 -20.15
N ALA A 3 -7.91 2.97 -19.39
CA ALA A 3 -7.73 2.98 -17.95
C ALA A 3 -6.29 3.42 -17.56
N LYS A 4 -6.16 4.23 -16.53
CA LYS A 4 -4.86 4.66 -16.00
C LYS A 4 -4.38 3.70 -14.91
N GLN A 5 -3.07 3.40 -14.90
CA GLN A 5 -2.45 2.64 -13.82
C GLN A 5 -2.20 3.51 -12.61
N SER A 6 -1.79 4.74 -12.80
CA SER A 6 -1.33 5.64 -11.74
C SER A 6 -2.11 6.93 -11.70
N SER A 7 -2.17 7.54 -10.52
CA SER A 7 -2.79 8.84 -10.30
C SER A 7 -1.73 9.91 -10.00
N ASN A 8 -2.03 11.15 -10.38
CA ASN A 8 -1.26 12.32 -9.95
C ASN A 8 -1.75 12.90 -8.63
N LYS A 9 -2.84 12.36 -8.08
CA LYS A 9 -3.44 12.83 -6.84
C LYS A 9 -3.47 11.72 -5.80
N ILE A 10 -2.94 12.01 -4.62
CA ILE A 10 -2.75 11.08 -3.52
C ILE A 10 -3.40 11.62 -2.26
N PHE A 11 -4.11 10.74 -1.54
CA PHE A 11 -4.59 10.99 -0.20
C PHE A 11 -3.57 10.51 0.83
N MET A 12 -3.24 11.37 1.80
CA MET A 12 -2.35 11.06 2.91
C MET A 12 -2.98 11.49 4.23
N VAL A 13 -2.63 10.82 5.33
CA VAL A 13 -3.10 11.17 6.66
C VAL A 13 -1.91 11.50 7.55
N GLU A 14 -1.84 12.77 8.01
CA GLU A 14 -0.88 13.23 9.01
C GLU A 14 -1.21 12.58 10.36
N PRO A 15 -0.30 11.83 10.97
CA PRO A 15 -0.60 11.10 12.20
C PRO A 15 -0.85 12.05 13.37
N ARG A 16 -1.94 11.82 14.09
CA ARG A 16 -2.23 12.50 15.38
C ARG A 16 -1.46 11.85 16.53
N GLU A 17 -1.26 10.53 16.41
CA GLU A 17 -0.40 9.71 17.24
C GLU A 17 0.27 8.66 16.37
N PHE A 18 1.43 8.19 16.79
CA PHE A 18 2.14 7.14 16.09
C PHE A 18 3.04 6.35 17.05
N TYR A 19 2.84 5.06 17.11
CA TYR A 19 3.62 4.09 17.86
C TYR A 19 3.25 2.68 17.39
N SER A 20 3.99 1.67 17.83
CA SER A 20 3.69 0.27 17.51
C SER A 20 2.28 -0.11 17.94
N ASN A 21 1.40 -0.42 16.98
CA ASN A 21 0.00 -0.72 17.25
C ASN A 21 -0.16 -2.12 17.88
N PRO A 22 -0.61 -2.23 19.15
CA PRO A 22 -0.74 -3.53 19.80
C PRO A 22 -1.80 -4.43 19.14
N GLN A 23 -2.80 -3.84 18.49
CA GLN A 23 -3.87 -4.62 17.83
C GLN A 23 -3.43 -5.23 16.50
N THR A 24 -2.35 -4.73 15.89
CA THR A 24 -1.82 -5.24 14.61
C THR A 24 -0.57 -6.10 14.79
N GLU A 25 0.02 -6.12 15.97
CA GLU A 25 1.27 -6.82 16.28
C GLU A 25 1.22 -8.33 15.95
N GLY A 26 0.10 -8.97 16.21
CA GLY A 26 -0.08 -10.41 15.96
C GLY A 26 -0.06 -10.82 14.49
N SER A 27 -0.32 -9.88 13.56
CA SER A 27 -0.32 -10.13 12.12
C SER A 27 0.78 -9.40 11.36
N ASN A 28 1.27 -8.26 11.88
CA ASN A 28 2.32 -7.46 11.25
C ASN A 28 3.69 -7.76 11.86
N HIS A 29 4.42 -8.71 11.26
CA HIS A 29 5.74 -9.16 11.71
C HIS A 29 6.89 -8.20 11.32
N TYR A 30 6.60 -7.11 10.65
CA TYR A 30 7.58 -6.09 10.24
C TYR A 30 7.68 -4.95 11.26
N GLN A 31 6.67 -4.76 12.12
CA GLN A 31 6.71 -3.72 13.16
C GLN A 31 7.51 -4.17 14.40
N MET A 32 8.25 -3.24 14.99
CA MET A 32 8.96 -3.43 16.25
C MET A 32 8.16 -2.83 17.41
N LYS A 33 8.16 -3.50 18.56
CA LYS A 33 7.50 -2.96 19.77
C LYS A 33 8.10 -1.64 20.21
N SER A 34 7.24 -0.71 20.66
CA SER A 34 7.64 0.54 21.28
C SER A 34 7.39 0.53 22.79
N ALA A 35 8.26 1.14 23.56
CA ALA A 35 8.00 1.42 24.97
C ALA A 35 6.98 2.56 25.10
N ASN A 36 6.15 2.54 26.15
CA ASN A 36 5.08 3.54 26.34
C ASN A 36 5.58 4.97 26.57
N ASP A 37 6.74 5.12 27.19
CA ASP A 37 7.39 6.40 27.49
C ASP A 37 8.08 7.05 26.28
N GLU A 38 8.21 6.31 25.17
CA GLU A 38 8.82 6.80 23.93
C GLU A 38 7.80 7.33 22.90
N LYS A 39 6.48 7.21 23.15
CA LYS A 39 5.44 7.51 22.16
C LYS A 39 5.53 8.92 21.55
N GLN A 40 5.77 9.94 22.40
CA GLN A 40 5.89 11.32 21.91
C GLN A 40 7.12 11.50 21.02
N LEU A 41 8.26 10.94 21.41
CA LEU A 41 9.49 11.01 20.62
C LEU A 41 9.33 10.27 19.26
N ILE A 42 8.63 9.14 19.28
CA ILE A 42 8.32 8.37 18.06
C ILE A 42 7.43 9.20 17.14
N LEU A 43 6.36 9.81 17.67
CA LEU A 43 5.47 10.68 16.91
C LEU A 43 6.21 11.87 16.30
N ASP A 44 7.05 12.57 17.08
CA ASP A 44 7.80 13.75 16.60
C ASP A 44 8.70 13.38 15.41
N LYS A 45 9.39 12.22 15.48
CA LYS A 45 10.19 11.72 14.36
C LYS A 45 9.34 11.32 13.16
N ALA A 46 8.25 10.59 13.39
CA ALA A 46 7.34 10.18 12.32
C ALA A 46 6.72 11.38 11.60
N LEU A 47 6.40 12.46 12.30
CA LEU A 47 5.92 13.71 11.70
C LEU A 47 6.97 14.36 10.79
N ILE A 48 8.24 14.38 11.20
CA ILE A 48 9.34 14.90 10.36
C ILE A 48 9.46 14.05 9.09
N GLU A 49 9.48 12.72 9.21
CA GLU A 49 9.56 11.79 8.10
C GLU A 49 8.35 11.95 7.15
N PHE A 50 7.13 12.01 7.72
CA PHE A 50 5.90 12.22 6.97
C PHE A 50 5.92 13.52 6.16
N HIS A 51 6.25 14.65 6.78
CA HIS A 51 6.30 15.95 6.09
C HIS A 51 7.40 15.99 5.02
N ASN A 52 8.56 15.40 5.28
CA ASN A 52 9.62 15.31 4.28
C ASN A 52 9.18 14.50 3.06
N PHE A 53 8.52 13.36 3.27
CA PHE A 53 8.03 12.53 2.18
C PHE A 53 6.91 13.24 1.40
N LYS A 54 5.91 13.80 2.09
CA LYS A 54 4.85 14.60 1.48
C LYS A 54 5.41 15.74 0.63
N ASN A 55 6.30 16.56 1.21
CA ASN A 55 6.90 17.68 0.51
C ASN A 55 7.72 17.24 -0.71
N ASN A 56 8.38 16.07 -0.64
CA ASN A 56 9.14 15.53 -1.77
C ASN A 56 8.21 15.10 -2.93
N LEU A 57 7.07 14.52 -2.63
CA LEU A 57 6.03 14.21 -3.62
C LEU A 57 5.48 15.48 -4.27
N GLU A 58 5.09 16.49 -3.48
CA GLU A 58 4.56 17.76 -3.96
C GLU A 58 5.56 18.52 -4.84
N LYS A 59 6.84 18.55 -4.47
CA LYS A 59 7.93 19.15 -5.27
C LYS A 59 8.13 18.49 -6.65
N ASN A 60 7.67 17.25 -6.80
CA ASN A 60 7.71 16.52 -8.06
C ASN A 60 6.36 16.55 -8.81
N GLY A 61 5.41 17.39 -8.38
CA GLY A 61 4.15 17.63 -9.07
C GLY A 61 3.04 16.63 -8.74
N VAL A 62 3.17 15.85 -7.66
CA VAL A 62 2.08 15.02 -7.15
C VAL A 62 1.16 15.90 -6.30
N GLU A 63 -0.13 15.88 -6.61
CA GLU A 63 -1.15 16.59 -5.83
C GLU A 63 -1.48 15.80 -4.57
N ILE A 64 -1.37 16.43 -3.39
CA ILE A 64 -1.63 15.76 -2.12
C ILE A 64 -2.89 16.34 -1.45
N LEU A 65 -3.88 15.47 -1.22
CA LEU A 65 -4.96 15.74 -0.28
C LEU A 65 -4.55 15.15 1.08
N CYS A 66 -4.18 16.03 2.02
CA CYS A 66 -3.72 15.62 3.35
C CYS A 66 -4.75 16.01 4.41
N LEU A 67 -5.18 15.05 5.23
CA LEU A 67 -6.01 15.29 6.39
C LEU A 67 -5.29 14.84 7.67
N LYS A 68 -5.75 15.33 8.83
CA LYS A 68 -5.20 14.91 10.12
C LYS A 68 -5.88 13.65 10.63
N GLY A 69 -5.09 12.72 11.16
CA GLY A 69 -5.58 11.56 11.88
C GLY A 69 -6.27 11.90 13.20
N ILE A 70 -6.77 10.86 13.88
CA ILE A 70 -7.44 10.98 15.18
C ILE A 70 -6.65 10.23 16.26
N GLU A 71 -6.91 10.55 17.52
CA GLU A 71 -6.38 9.80 18.67
C GLU A 71 -6.98 8.40 18.76
N GLY A 72 -6.22 7.44 19.30
CA GLY A 72 -6.61 6.04 19.40
C GLY A 72 -6.39 5.23 18.12
N CYS A 73 -5.77 5.82 17.08
CA CYS A 73 -5.53 5.19 15.77
C CYS A 73 -4.06 5.36 15.34
N PRO A 74 -3.11 4.63 15.97
CA PRO A 74 -1.68 4.80 15.69
C PRO A 74 -1.28 4.45 14.24
N ASP A 75 -2.06 3.61 13.53
CA ASP A 75 -1.83 3.24 12.13
C ASP A 75 -2.55 4.16 11.12
N HIS A 76 -3.18 5.26 11.59
CA HIS A 76 -3.94 6.15 10.70
C HIS A 76 -3.10 6.79 9.59
N ILE A 77 -1.77 6.83 9.75
CA ILE A 77 -0.81 7.23 8.71
C ILE A 77 -0.89 6.33 7.44
N PHE A 78 -1.50 5.15 7.54
CA PHE A 78 -1.67 4.17 6.47
C PHE A 78 -3.14 4.08 6.02
N PRO A 79 -3.66 5.03 5.21
CA PRO A 79 -5.09 5.13 4.86
C PRO A 79 -5.52 4.10 3.81
N ASN A 80 -5.38 2.81 4.11
CA ASN A 80 -5.67 1.69 3.21
C ASN A 80 -7.06 1.05 3.45
N TRP A 81 -8.05 1.87 3.81
CA TRP A 81 -9.42 1.44 4.06
C TRP A 81 -10.40 1.76 2.91
N PHE A 82 -9.94 2.38 1.82
CA PHE A 82 -10.77 2.69 0.64
C PHE A 82 -9.97 2.56 -0.66
N THR A 83 -10.69 2.50 -1.77
CA THR A 83 -10.13 2.70 -3.12
C THR A 83 -11.06 3.58 -3.94
N THR A 84 -10.50 4.34 -4.87
CA THR A 84 -11.23 5.20 -5.81
C THR A 84 -11.08 4.69 -7.25
N PHE A 85 -11.99 5.11 -8.11
CA PHE A 85 -12.04 4.74 -9.52
C PHE A 85 -12.17 5.98 -10.40
N GLU A 86 -11.78 5.85 -11.69
CA GLU A 86 -11.80 6.94 -12.68
C GLU A 86 -13.22 7.53 -12.93
N ASP A 87 -14.26 6.73 -12.73
CA ASP A 87 -15.66 7.15 -12.83
C ASP A 87 -16.14 7.99 -11.65
N LYS A 88 -15.21 8.42 -10.78
CA LYS A 88 -15.48 9.18 -9.56
C LYS A 88 -16.34 8.42 -8.56
N THR A 89 -16.22 7.10 -8.54
CA THR A 89 -16.75 6.29 -7.44
C THR A 89 -15.64 5.90 -6.46
N MET A 90 -16.04 5.55 -5.24
CA MET A 90 -15.16 4.96 -4.23
C MET A 90 -15.84 3.81 -3.52
N GLN A 91 -15.05 2.89 -3.01
CA GLN A 91 -15.50 1.79 -2.16
C GLN A 91 -14.74 1.81 -0.83
N ILE A 92 -15.45 1.55 0.26
CA ILE A 92 -14.93 1.51 1.63
C ILE A 92 -14.86 0.04 2.07
N PHE A 93 -13.75 -0.33 2.70
CA PHE A 93 -13.41 -1.72 3.00
C PHE A 93 -13.34 -2.01 4.50
N PRO A 94 -13.61 -3.25 4.91
CA PRO A 94 -13.56 -3.69 6.29
C PRO A 94 -12.12 -3.88 6.77
N MET A 95 -11.82 -3.32 7.96
CA MET A 95 -10.51 -3.36 8.62
C MET A 95 -10.50 -4.39 9.75
N ASN A 96 -9.39 -5.14 9.89
CA ASN A 96 -9.25 -6.17 10.90
C ASN A 96 -9.15 -5.58 12.32
N ALA A 97 -8.19 -4.70 12.57
CA ALA A 97 -7.98 -4.12 13.89
C ALA A 97 -9.06 -3.09 14.25
N GLU A 98 -9.64 -3.18 15.45
CA GLU A 98 -10.75 -2.32 15.88
C GLU A 98 -10.38 -0.82 15.87
N ASN A 99 -9.15 -0.47 16.26
CA ASN A 99 -8.70 0.92 16.20
C ASN A 99 -8.55 1.41 14.76
N ARG A 100 -8.27 0.55 13.79
CA ARG A 100 -8.23 0.90 12.37
C ARG A 100 -9.62 1.08 11.75
N ARG A 101 -10.65 0.41 12.29
CA ARG A 101 -12.05 0.64 11.88
C ARG A 101 -12.48 2.08 12.14
N LYS A 102 -11.93 2.71 13.19
CA LYS A 102 -12.20 4.11 13.58
C LYS A 102 -11.52 5.14 12.67
N GLU A 103 -10.54 4.74 11.88
CA GLU A 103 -9.85 5.61 10.91
C GLU A 103 -10.79 6.17 9.83
N LYS A 104 -11.89 5.48 9.55
CA LYS A 104 -12.96 5.87 8.63
C LYS A 104 -13.86 6.96 9.25
N THR A 105 -13.27 8.12 9.55
CA THR A 105 -14.01 9.20 10.23
C THR A 105 -15.02 9.87 9.29
N PRO A 106 -16.17 10.38 9.83
CA PRO A 106 -17.12 11.15 9.02
C PRO A 106 -16.47 12.33 8.30
N GLU A 107 -15.47 12.99 8.92
CA GLU A 107 -14.75 14.11 8.31
C GLU A 107 -14.01 13.66 7.04
N MET A 108 -13.26 12.55 7.11
CA MET A 108 -12.51 12.02 5.96
C MET A 108 -13.45 11.53 4.86
N ILE A 109 -14.49 10.79 5.23
CA ILE A 109 -15.49 10.31 4.28
C ILE A 109 -16.19 11.49 3.60
N ASN A 110 -16.64 12.51 4.33
CA ASN A 110 -17.28 13.70 3.76
C ASN A 110 -16.32 14.44 2.81
N LYS A 111 -15.03 14.56 3.19
CA LYS A 111 -14.04 15.21 2.33
C LYS A 111 -13.82 14.46 1.03
N LEU A 112 -13.77 13.14 1.06
CA LEU A 112 -13.70 12.30 -0.14
C LEU A 112 -15.01 12.38 -0.96
N CYS A 113 -16.16 12.48 -0.31
CA CYS A 113 -17.47 12.64 -0.95
C CYS A 113 -17.67 13.98 -1.69
N GLU A 114 -16.81 14.97 -1.47
CA GLU A 114 -16.78 16.18 -2.31
C GLU A 114 -16.36 15.85 -3.76
N ILE A 115 -15.66 14.73 -3.97
CA ILE A 115 -15.10 14.33 -5.27
C ILE A 115 -15.71 13.00 -5.75
N TYR A 116 -15.94 12.06 -4.83
CA TYR A 116 -16.31 10.68 -5.14
C TYR A 116 -17.69 10.33 -4.58
N LYS A 117 -18.42 9.52 -5.34
CA LYS A 117 -19.66 8.89 -4.85
C LYS A 117 -19.33 7.53 -4.23
N ILE A 118 -19.79 7.27 -3.01
CA ILE A 118 -19.69 5.94 -2.43
C ILE A 118 -20.52 4.97 -3.25
N GLN A 119 -19.87 4.00 -3.88
CA GLN A 119 -20.50 2.92 -4.61
C GLN A 119 -20.88 1.77 -3.68
N ASN A 120 -19.97 1.40 -2.80
CA ASN A 120 -20.20 0.37 -1.78
C ASN A 120 -19.45 0.74 -0.49
N ASP A 121 -20.08 0.46 0.64
CA ASP A 121 -19.45 0.46 1.96
C ASP A 121 -19.56 -0.94 2.54
N PHE A 122 -18.44 -1.63 2.64
CA PHE A 122 -18.34 -3.00 3.14
C PHE A 122 -18.00 -3.05 4.64
N SER A 123 -17.99 -1.93 5.35
CA SER A 123 -17.65 -1.87 6.78
C SER A 123 -18.53 -2.78 7.66
N TYR A 124 -19.75 -3.11 7.21
CA TYR A 124 -20.63 -4.03 7.93
C TYR A 124 -20.05 -5.44 8.09
N LEU A 125 -19.16 -5.88 7.19
CA LEU A 125 -18.48 -7.17 7.25
C LEU A 125 -17.51 -7.30 8.44
N GLU A 126 -17.13 -6.17 9.05
CA GLU A 126 -16.34 -6.15 10.30
C GLU A 126 -17.08 -6.82 11.48
N LEU A 127 -18.41 -6.87 11.43
CA LEU A 127 -19.26 -7.57 12.43
C LEU A 127 -19.25 -9.09 12.23
N GLU A 128 -18.82 -9.56 11.06
CA GLU A 128 -18.75 -10.96 10.66
C GLU A 128 -17.31 -11.49 10.66
N ASP A 129 -16.34 -10.69 11.14
CA ASP A 129 -14.91 -10.97 11.09
C ASP A 129 -14.39 -11.26 9.67
N ILE A 130 -14.98 -10.60 8.67
CA ILE A 130 -14.55 -10.66 7.26
C ILE A 130 -13.81 -9.37 6.90
N PHE A 131 -12.52 -9.50 6.54
CA PHE A 131 -11.65 -8.35 6.30
C PHE A 131 -11.05 -8.38 4.90
N LEU A 132 -10.90 -7.19 4.31
CA LEU A 132 -10.20 -6.95 3.04
C LEU A 132 -9.70 -5.51 3.06
N GLU A 133 -8.43 -5.31 3.42
CA GLU A 133 -7.86 -3.98 3.66
C GLU A 133 -7.44 -3.29 2.35
N SER A 134 -8.43 -3.12 1.45
CA SER A 134 -8.37 -2.35 0.21
C SER A 134 -7.07 -2.56 -0.60
N THR A 135 -6.41 -1.46 -0.97
CA THR A 135 -5.23 -1.43 -1.85
C THR A 135 -3.97 -2.04 -1.25
N SER A 136 -3.94 -2.32 0.04
CA SER A 136 -2.85 -3.08 0.65
C SER A 136 -3.03 -4.58 0.52
N SER A 137 -4.28 -5.07 0.67
CA SER A 137 -4.64 -6.47 0.41
C SER A 137 -4.64 -6.79 -1.09
N MET A 138 -5.11 -5.83 -1.90
CA MET A 138 -5.25 -5.95 -3.36
C MET A 138 -4.30 -5.01 -4.07
N VAL A 139 -3.31 -5.55 -4.77
CA VAL A 139 -2.43 -4.77 -5.67
C VAL A 139 -3.02 -4.81 -7.06
N PHE A 140 -3.40 -3.64 -7.56
CA PHE A 140 -4.15 -3.51 -8.81
C PHE A 140 -3.23 -3.34 -10.03
N ASP A 141 -3.48 -4.14 -11.05
CA ASP A 141 -3.17 -3.81 -12.44
C ASP A 141 -4.46 -3.29 -13.08
N ARG A 142 -4.63 -1.98 -13.01
CA ARG A 142 -5.88 -1.32 -13.42
C ARG A 142 -6.10 -1.38 -14.92
N VAL A 143 -5.02 -1.30 -15.69
CA VAL A 143 -5.04 -1.32 -17.15
C VAL A 143 -5.46 -2.70 -17.67
N ASN A 144 -4.89 -3.76 -17.11
CA ASN A 144 -5.18 -5.13 -17.54
C ASN A 144 -6.30 -5.79 -16.71
N ARG A 145 -6.92 -5.06 -15.79
CA ARG A 145 -8.01 -5.55 -14.93
C ARG A 145 -7.62 -6.80 -14.15
N ILE A 146 -6.43 -6.79 -13.54
CA ILE A 146 -5.93 -7.89 -12.70
C ILE A 146 -5.78 -7.39 -11.27
N VAL A 147 -6.16 -8.22 -10.30
CA VAL A 147 -5.84 -8.04 -8.89
C VAL A 147 -4.87 -9.14 -8.46
N TYR A 148 -3.73 -8.73 -7.93
CA TYR A 148 -2.80 -9.63 -7.25
C TYR A 148 -3.06 -9.56 -5.75
N ALA A 149 -3.23 -10.74 -5.10
CA ALA A 149 -3.53 -10.77 -3.69
C ALA A 149 -3.07 -12.05 -2.99
N THR A 150 -2.54 -11.89 -1.77
CA THR A 150 -2.25 -13.01 -0.87
C THR A 150 -3.30 -13.05 0.26
N PRO A 151 -4.05 -14.17 0.43
CA PRO A 151 -4.92 -14.36 1.59
C PRO A 151 -4.12 -14.30 2.89
N SER A 152 -4.68 -13.63 3.87
CA SER A 152 -4.07 -13.43 5.19
C SER A 152 -5.17 -13.16 6.22
N PRO A 153 -4.87 -13.00 7.53
CA PRO A 153 -5.87 -12.54 8.49
C PRO A 153 -6.54 -11.21 8.15
N ARG A 154 -5.92 -10.38 7.27
CA ARG A 154 -6.47 -9.10 6.79
C ARG A 154 -7.02 -9.14 5.37
N THR A 155 -7.01 -10.32 4.74
CA THR A 155 -7.45 -10.53 3.35
C THR A 155 -8.27 -11.81 3.27
N ASN A 156 -9.59 -11.70 3.50
CA ASN A 156 -10.50 -12.85 3.43
C ASN A 156 -10.60 -13.34 1.98
N LYS A 157 -10.25 -14.61 1.77
CA LYS A 157 -10.18 -15.22 0.43
C LYS A 157 -11.55 -15.28 -0.27
N GLN A 158 -12.61 -15.58 0.46
CA GLN A 158 -13.94 -15.69 -0.14
C GLN A 158 -14.43 -14.32 -0.60
N PHE A 159 -14.40 -13.32 0.28
CA PHE A 159 -14.81 -11.96 -0.06
C PHE A 159 -13.95 -11.35 -1.17
N LEU A 160 -12.64 -11.62 -1.19
CA LEU A 160 -11.74 -11.21 -2.28
C LEU A 160 -12.20 -11.77 -3.64
N ASN A 161 -12.56 -13.08 -3.72
CA ASN A 161 -13.07 -13.68 -4.97
C ASN A 161 -14.39 -13.02 -5.41
N GLU A 162 -15.35 -12.89 -4.50
CA GLU A 162 -16.65 -12.27 -4.77
C GLU A 162 -16.50 -10.81 -5.22
N TRP A 163 -15.58 -10.08 -4.58
CA TRP A 163 -15.28 -8.69 -4.94
C TRP A 163 -14.68 -8.59 -6.34
N CYS A 164 -13.69 -9.42 -6.67
CA CYS A 164 -13.06 -9.42 -8.00
C CYS A 164 -14.06 -9.78 -9.10
N GLU A 165 -14.88 -10.80 -8.89
CA GLU A 165 -15.93 -11.20 -9.84
C GLU A 165 -16.92 -10.05 -10.08
N LYS A 166 -17.45 -9.44 -9.01
CA LYS A 166 -18.41 -8.34 -9.09
C LYS A 166 -17.86 -7.09 -9.76
N ASN A 167 -16.57 -6.81 -9.58
CA ASN A 167 -15.91 -5.64 -10.14
C ASN A 167 -15.15 -5.94 -11.44
N GLU A 168 -15.34 -7.14 -12.03
CA GLU A 168 -14.74 -7.57 -13.30
C GLU A 168 -13.21 -7.52 -13.33
N TYR A 169 -12.55 -7.93 -12.23
CA TYR A 169 -11.12 -8.13 -12.16
C TYR A 169 -10.76 -9.61 -12.22
N ASP A 170 -9.75 -9.94 -13.03
CA ASP A 170 -9.13 -11.27 -12.99
C ASP A 170 -8.25 -11.40 -11.75
N LEU A 171 -8.54 -12.37 -10.89
CA LEU A 171 -7.83 -12.55 -9.64
C LEU A 171 -6.61 -13.47 -9.80
N CYS A 172 -5.43 -12.96 -9.52
CA CYS A 172 -4.22 -13.73 -9.31
C CYS A 172 -3.94 -13.86 -7.81
N SER A 173 -4.60 -14.81 -7.13
CA SER A 173 -4.36 -15.08 -5.71
C SER A 173 -3.26 -16.14 -5.56
N PHE A 174 -2.37 -15.96 -4.56
CA PHE A 174 -1.26 -16.87 -4.26
C PHE A 174 -0.94 -16.86 -2.77
N LYS A 175 -0.32 -17.93 -2.29
CA LYS A 175 0.16 -18.02 -0.90
C LYS A 175 1.56 -17.46 -0.77
N THR A 176 1.85 -16.93 0.42
CA THR A 176 3.15 -16.36 0.76
C THR A 176 3.67 -16.92 2.07
N VAL A 177 4.99 -16.83 2.26
CA VAL A 177 5.65 -17.18 3.51
C VAL A 177 6.66 -16.08 3.84
N SER A 178 6.46 -15.39 4.96
CA SER A 178 7.36 -14.35 5.44
C SER A 178 8.63 -14.93 6.07
N HIS A 179 9.56 -14.06 6.45
CA HIS A 179 10.77 -14.42 7.20
C HIS A 179 10.49 -15.09 8.57
N THR A 180 9.28 -14.95 9.13
CA THR A 180 8.86 -15.62 10.35
C THR A 180 8.18 -16.95 10.14
N GLY A 181 7.97 -17.38 8.87
CA GLY A 181 7.22 -18.57 8.51
C GLY A 181 5.70 -18.37 8.49
N SER A 182 5.22 -17.17 8.77
CA SER A 182 3.80 -16.80 8.70
C SER A 182 3.44 -16.21 7.33
N ASP A 183 2.14 -16.11 7.02
CA ASP A 183 1.69 -15.41 5.81
C ASP A 183 2.12 -13.93 5.83
N ILE A 184 2.43 -13.35 4.68
CA ILE A 184 2.60 -11.90 4.55
C ILE A 184 1.22 -11.26 4.67
N TYR A 185 1.08 -10.33 5.61
CA TYR A 185 -0.22 -9.77 6.00
C TYR A 185 -0.90 -8.91 4.93
N HIS A 186 -0.12 -8.26 4.05
CA HIS A 186 -0.59 -7.44 2.93
C HIS A 186 0.22 -7.72 1.65
N THR A 187 -0.44 -7.73 0.52
CA THR A 187 0.19 -7.99 -0.78
C THR A 187 1.16 -6.87 -1.20
N ASP A 188 0.87 -5.62 -0.85
CA ASP A 188 1.70 -4.46 -1.15
C ASP A 188 3.06 -4.43 -0.42
N VAL A 189 3.29 -5.36 0.51
CA VAL A 189 4.61 -5.56 1.14
C VAL A 189 5.59 -6.19 0.15
N LEU A 190 5.10 -7.13 -0.68
CA LEU A 190 5.97 -7.94 -1.53
C LEU A 190 6.01 -7.53 -3.00
N MET A 191 5.06 -6.68 -3.43
CA MET A 191 4.98 -6.27 -4.84
C MET A 191 4.30 -4.92 -5.04
N TYR A 192 4.63 -4.28 -6.16
CA TYR A 192 3.90 -3.15 -6.72
C TYR A 192 3.69 -3.34 -8.23
N VAL A 193 2.68 -2.67 -8.77
CA VAL A 193 2.38 -2.66 -10.21
C VAL A 193 2.49 -1.23 -10.72
N GLY A 194 3.36 -1.02 -11.70
CA GLY A 194 3.42 0.21 -12.48
C GLY A 194 2.86 0.02 -13.90
N THR A 195 2.89 1.06 -14.71
CA THR A 195 2.35 1.04 -16.08
C THR A 195 3.10 0.04 -16.96
N GLU A 196 4.42 -0.01 -16.87
CA GLU A 196 5.26 -0.88 -17.72
C GLU A 196 6.00 -1.96 -16.95
N ILE A 197 6.17 -1.80 -15.64
CA ILE A 197 7.01 -2.66 -14.81
C ILE A 197 6.32 -3.07 -13.51
N ILE A 198 6.48 -4.33 -13.14
CA ILE A 198 6.07 -4.86 -11.83
C ILE A 198 7.31 -5.19 -11.03
N GLY A 199 7.42 -4.67 -9.81
CA GLY A 199 8.39 -5.15 -8.82
C GLY A 199 7.74 -6.22 -7.95
N ILE A 200 8.36 -7.40 -7.82
CA ILE A 200 7.80 -8.52 -7.07
C ILE A 200 8.90 -9.44 -6.54
N SER A 201 8.70 -9.98 -5.33
CA SER A 201 9.54 -11.05 -4.81
C SER A 201 8.86 -12.41 -5.02
N PHE A 202 9.49 -13.26 -5.83
CA PHE A 202 9.04 -14.64 -5.97
C PHE A 202 9.54 -15.54 -4.84
N ASP A 203 10.58 -15.14 -4.12
CA ASP A 203 11.19 -15.93 -3.05
C ASP A 203 10.21 -16.18 -1.89
N VAL A 204 9.33 -15.20 -1.63
CA VAL A 204 8.33 -15.26 -0.56
C VAL A 204 6.99 -15.86 -1.00
N ILE A 205 6.85 -16.25 -2.27
CA ILE A 205 5.67 -16.93 -2.80
C ILE A 205 5.81 -18.44 -2.63
N ASP A 206 4.75 -19.11 -2.16
CA ASP A 206 4.70 -20.58 -2.08
C ASP A 206 5.10 -21.20 -3.41
N GLU A 207 5.98 -22.21 -3.37
CA GLU A 207 6.56 -22.87 -4.56
C GLU A 207 5.49 -23.33 -5.57
N LYS A 208 4.34 -23.79 -5.08
CA LYS A 208 3.23 -24.26 -5.93
C LYS A 208 2.56 -23.15 -6.75
N ASP A 209 2.64 -21.92 -6.29
CA ASP A 209 2.04 -20.76 -6.96
C ASP A 209 3.06 -19.98 -7.80
N ARG A 210 4.36 -20.12 -7.51
CA ARG A 210 5.45 -19.30 -8.04
C ARG A 210 5.47 -19.22 -9.57
N ASP A 211 5.47 -20.35 -10.27
CA ASP A 211 5.52 -20.38 -11.73
C ASP A 211 4.27 -19.76 -12.36
N ARG A 212 3.09 -20.02 -11.77
CA ARG A 212 1.83 -19.44 -12.23
C ARG A 212 1.83 -17.92 -12.08
N VAL A 213 2.29 -17.41 -10.94
CA VAL A 213 2.38 -15.96 -10.69
C VAL A 213 3.42 -15.33 -11.62
N LYS A 214 4.61 -15.95 -11.75
CA LYS A 214 5.68 -15.49 -12.66
C LYS A 214 5.18 -15.36 -14.11
N LYS A 215 4.47 -16.37 -14.59
CA LYS A 215 3.83 -16.33 -15.91
C LYS A 215 2.80 -15.21 -16.02
N LYS A 216 1.96 -15.02 -14.99
CA LYS A 216 0.88 -14.03 -15.01
C LYS A 216 1.42 -12.60 -15.06
N VAL A 217 2.38 -12.23 -14.19
CA VAL A 217 2.94 -10.87 -14.16
C VAL A 217 3.74 -10.54 -15.42
N SER A 218 4.35 -11.55 -16.06
CA SER A 218 5.17 -11.36 -17.28
C SER A 218 4.35 -11.24 -18.57
N LEU A 219 3.01 -11.39 -18.52
CA LEU A 219 2.18 -11.30 -19.73
C LEU A 219 2.16 -9.89 -20.32
N ASN A 220 2.10 -8.88 -19.47
CA ASN A 220 1.88 -7.49 -19.90
C ASN A 220 2.94 -6.52 -19.38
N HIS A 221 3.84 -6.97 -18.50
CA HIS A 221 4.81 -6.10 -17.83
C HIS A 221 6.21 -6.68 -17.88
N LYS A 222 7.20 -5.79 -17.82
CA LYS A 222 8.54 -6.18 -17.40
C LYS A 222 8.52 -6.47 -15.90
N VAL A 223 9.33 -7.42 -15.48
CA VAL A 223 9.41 -7.83 -14.09
C VAL A 223 10.76 -7.43 -13.51
N LEU A 224 10.72 -6.67 -12.42
CA LEU A 224 11.84 -6.44 -11.53
C LEU A 224 11.77 -7.45 -10.39
N GLU A 225 12.64 -8.46 -10.40
CA GLU A 225 12.69 -9.41 -9.30
C GLU A 225 13.31 -8.75 -8.06
N ILE A 226 12.62 -8.88 -6.92
CA ILE A 226 13.02 -8.38 -5.61
C ILE A 226 13.33 -9.60 -4.75
N THR A 227 14.45 -9.61 -4.05
CA THR A 227 14.83 -10.72 -3.16
C THR A 227 14.04 -10.70 -1.85
N ALA A 228 14.01 -11.83 -1.13
CA ALA A 228 13.40 -11.91 0.20
C ALA A 228 14.05 -10.92 1.19
N ASP A 229 15.36 -10.71 1.12
CA ASP A 229 16.06 -9.74 1.96
C ASP A 229 15.64 -8.30 1.62
N GLN A 230 15.47 -7.99 0.34
CA GLN A 230 14.98 -6.69 -0.10
C GLN A 230 13.53 -6.41 0.32
N ILE A 231 12.71 -7.45 0.56
CA ILE A 231 11.38 -7.28 1.16
C ILE A 231 11.48 -6.80 2.62
N LEU A 232 12.48 -7.24 3.37
CA LEU A 232 12.73 -6.73 4.73
C LEU A 232 13.15 -5.25 4.73
N ASP A 233 13.67 -4.76 3.61
CA ASP A 233 13.99 -3.36 3.36
C ASP A 233 12.88 -2.60 2.60
N PHE A 234 11.66 -3.18 2.53
CA PHE A 234 10.47 -2.58 1.95
C PHE A 234 10.55 -2.26 0.43
N CYS A 235 11.42 -2.92 -0.34
CA CYS A 235 11.54 -2.69 -1.78
C CYS A 235 10.24 -3.00 -2.54
N GLY A 236 9.41 -3.93 -2.06
CA GLY A 236 8.09 -4.22 -2.62
C GLY A 236 7.02 -3.17 -2.27
N ASN A 237 7.23 -2.40 -1.19
CA ASN A 237 6.27 -1.40 -0.71
C ASN A 237 6.48 -0.04 -1.38
N SER A 238 6.30 -0.02 -2.70
CA SER A 238 6.52 1.13 -3.58
C SER A 238 5.24 1.45 -4.37
N LEU A 239 5.12 2.67 -4.87
CA LEU A 239 3.98 3.10 -5.67
C LEU A 239 4.44 3.92 -6.88
N GLU A 240 3.96 3.57 -8.07
CA GLU A 240 4.05 4.45 -9.23
C GLU A 240 3.08 5.62 -9.05
N VAL A 241 3.59 6.84 -9.22
CA VAL A 241 2.82 8.08 -9.15
C VAL A 241 3.04 8.91 -10.40
N GLU A 242 2.01 9.64 -10.83
CA GLU A 242 2.11 10.59 -11.93
C GLU A 242 2.42 11.99 -11.38
N GLY A 243 3.49 12.59 -11.86
CA GLY A 243 3.87 13.95 -11.49
C GLY A 243 3.47 14.96 -12.55
N GLU A 244 4.16 16.10 -12.52
CA GLU A 244 3.92 17.18 -13.48
C GLU A 244 4.07 16.71 -14.93
N SER A 245 3.14 17.13 -15.80
CA SER A 245 3.13 16.78 -17.22
C SER A 245 3.02 15.28 -17.54
N GLY A 246 2.48 14.48 -16.63
CA GLY A 246 2.28 13.04 -16.84
C GLY A 246 3.56 12.20 -16.69
N ASN A 247 4.62 12.76 -16.08
CA ASN A 247 5.84 12.01 -15.83
C ASN A 247 5.61 10.91 -14.79
N LEU A 248 5.85 9.66 -15.16
CA LEU A 248 5.78 8.53 -14.23
C LEU A 248 7.03 8.48 -13.35
N MET A 249 6.81 8.30 -12.05
CA MET A 249 7.85 8.22 -11.03
C MET A 249 7.52 7.08 -10.06
N LEU A 250 8.54 6.51 -9.43
CA LEU A 250 8.36 5.49 -8.39
C LEU A 250 8.64 6.10 -7.02
N ALA A 251 7.65 6.07 -6.13
CA ALA A 251 7.78 6.50 -4.74
C ALA A 251 8.12 5.31 -3.83
N MET A 252 9.17 5.44 -3.01
CA MET A 252 9.62 4.42 -2.06
C MET A 252 10.33 5.05 -0.87
N SER A 253 10.75 4.27 0.13
CA SER A 253 11.61 4.76 1.19
C SER A 253 13.08 4.84 0.77
N SER A 254 13.87 5.65 1.47
CA SER A 254 15.33 5.71 1.25
C SER A 254 16.01 4.39 1.60
N ARG A 255 15.47 3.64 2.55
CA ARG A 255 15.93 2.29 2.91
C ARG A 255 15.72 1.34 1.72
N ALA A 256 14.51 1.28 1.16
CA ALA A 256 14.21 0.49 -0.02
C ALA A 256 15.11 0.88 -1.21
N TYR A 257 15.24 2.18 -1.50
CA TYR A 257 16.12 2.66 -2.55
C TYR A 257 17.58 2.24 -2.36
N SER A 258 18.08 2.28 -1.14
CA SER A 258 19.47 1.90 -0.83
C SER A 258 19.70 0.39 -0.97
N ALA A 259 18.69 -0.43 -0.69
CA ALA A 259 18.76 -1.89 -0.79
C ALA A 259 18.71 -2.41 -2.24
N LEU A 260 18.21 -1.61 -3.20
CA LEU A 260 18.28 -1.96 -4.62
C LEU A 260 19.73 -1.92 -5.10
N ASP A 261 20.11 -2.91 -5.92
CA ASP A 261 21.40 -2.92 -6.59
C ASP A 261 21.45 -1.94 -7.78
N THR A 262 22.62 -1.81 -8.41
CA THR A 262 22.82 -0.89 -9.53
C THR A 262 22.00 -1.30 -10.74
N GLU A 263 21.92 -2.58 -11.07
CA GLU A 263 21.16 -3.08 -12.22
C GLU A 263 19.66 -2.85 -12.05
N GLN A 264 19.13 -3.10 -10.85
CA GLN A 264 17.72 -2.80 -10.52
C GLN A 264 17.40 -1.31 -10.64
N LYS A 265 18.29 -0.42 -10.15
CA LYS A 265 18.14 1.05 -10.29
C LYS A 265 18.17 1.47 -11.76
N ASP A 266 19.08 0.91 -12.55
CA ASP A 266 19.19 1.21 -13.99
C ASP A 266 17.95 0.74 -14.77
N ILE A 267 17.38 -0.40 -14.40
CA ILE A 267 16.11 -0.89 -14.96
C ILE A 267 14.99 0.09 -14.62
N LEU A 268 14.84 0.50 -13.37
CA LEU A 268 13.78 1.43 -12.95
C LEU A 268 13.89 2.77 -13.66
N LEU A 269 15.09 3.32 -13.82
CA LEU A 269 15.31 4.61 -14.49
C LEU A 269 15.08 4.58 -16.00
N LYS A 270 14.88 3.41 -16.61
CA LYS A 270 14.41 3.29 -18.01
C LYS A 270 12.89 3.48 -18.11
N HIS A 271 12.15 3.22 -17.04
CA HIS A 271 10.69 3.28 -17.01
C HIS A 271 10.18 4.52 -16.26
N TYR A 272 10.94 5.00 -15.29
CA TYR A 272 10.56 6.12 -14.44
C TYR A 272 11.46 7.32 -14.69
N LYS A 273 10.85 8.49 -14.80
CA LYS A 273 11.58 9.76 -14.91
C LYS A 273 12.47 10.00 -13.70
N LYS A 274 12.02 9.52 -12.53
CA LYS A 274 12.70 9.69 -11.25
C LYS A 274 12.21 8.64 -10.26
N ILE A 275 13.08 8.26 -9.34
CA ILE A 275 12.71 7.54 -8.11
C ILE A 275 12.65 8.58 -6.99
N ILE A 276 11.46 8.78 -6.42
CA ILE A 276 11.23 9.68 -5.28
C ILE A 276 11.42 8.85 -4.01
N HIS A 277 12.37 9.23 -3.18
CA HIS A 277 12.56 8.54 -1.91
C HIS A 277 12.82 9.50 -0.74
N SER A 278 12.37 9.10 0.45
CA SER A 278 12.57 9.84 1.69
C SER A 278 12.89 8.88 2.83
N ASP A 279 13.55 9.38 3.86
CA ASP A 279 13.78 8.61 5.08
C ASP A 279 12.43 8.38 5.79
N LEU A 280 12.11 7.11 6.04
CA LEU A 280 10.91 6.63 6.73
C LEU A 280 11.28 5.67 7.88
N THR A 281 12.50 5.76 8.40
CA THR A 281 13.06 4.80 9.36
C THR A 281 12.18 4.59 10.59
N THR A 282 11.62 5.66 11.16
CA THR A 282 10.72 5.58 12.33
C THR A 282 9.38 4.98 11.96
N ILE A 283 8.82 5.40 10.82
CA ILE A 283 7.53 4.90 10.32
C ILE A 283 7.63 3.41 10.00
N GLU A 284 8.66 2.97 9.30
CA GLU A 284 8.91 1.56 9.00
C GLU A 284 9.11 0.73 10.27
N LYS A 285 9.93 1.23 11.20
CA LYS A 285 10.27 0.51 12.43
C LYS A 285 9.06 0.22 13.30
N TYR A 286 8.21 1.21 13.53
CA TYR A 286 7.12 1.09 14.50
C TYR A 286 5.76 0.84 13.86
N GLY A 287 5.56 1.20 12.59
CA GLY A 287 4.34 0.91 11.84
C GLY A 287 4.40 -0.40 11.05
N GLY A 288 5.62 -0.87 10.71
CA GLY A 288 5.80 -2.09 9.90
C GLY A 288 5.18 -1.98 8.50
N GLY A 289 4.98 -0.75 8.03
CA GLY A 289 4.60 -0.36 6.68
C GLY A 289 5.54 0.74 6.18
N SER A 290 5.56 1.02 4.88
CA SER A 290 6.48 1.98 4.28
C SER A 290 5.75 2.92 3.32
N ALA A 291 6.43 3.41 2.29
CA ALA A 291 5.96 4.46 1.39
C ALA A 291 4.58 4.16 0.77
N ARG A 292 4.37 2.96 0.20
CA ARG A 292 3.10 2.58 -0.43
C ARG A 292 1.93 2.62 0.54
N CYS A 293 2.14 2.14 1.76
CA CYS A 293 1.09 2.10 2.78
C CYS A 293 0.61 3.50 3.20
N MET A 294 1.44 4.54 3.02
CA MET A 294 1.10 5.93 3.34
C MET A 294 0.30 6.62 2.23
N LEU A 295 0.15 6.00 1.07
CA LEU A 295 -0.35 6.61 -0.14
C LEU A 295 -1.63 5.93 -0.64
N SER A 296 -2.76 6.64 -0.63
CA SER A 296 -3.99 6.17 -1.28
C SER A 296 -4.26 6.99 -2.53
N GLU A 297 -4.36 6.31 -3.67
CA GLU A 297 -4.54 6.94 -4.97
C GLU A 297 -5.96 7.51 -5.12
N LEU A 298 -6.06 8.71 -5.69
CA LEU A 298 -7.31 9.40 -5.99
C LEU A 298 -7.45 9.53 -7.52
N PHE A 299 -8.26 8.66 -8.15
CA PHE A 299 -8.50 8.60 -9.61
C PHE A 299 -9.61 9.52 -10.09
#